data_1657ff5d33e62a0f31528c74b5ede3a3
#
_entry.id   1657ff5d33e62a0f31528c74b5ede3a3
#
_cell.length_a   1.000
_cell.length_b   1.000
_cell.length_c   1.000
_cell.angle_alpha   90.00
_cell.angle_beta   90.00
_cell.angle_gamma   90.00
#
_symmetry.space_group_name_H-M   'P 1'
#
loop_
_entity.id
_entity.type
_entity.pdbx_description
1 polymer ?
#
loop_
_entity_poly.entity_id
_entity_poly.type
_entity_poly.pdbx_seq_one_letter_code
_entity_poly.pdbx_strand_id
1 'polypeptide(L)'
;MLGWPTCSFVNARIVTPEGEARSIRFRRRVLSIDERPHAGDHVIDLDGRIVLPGLINAHDHLELNHYGSLKVHERYGNAGEWIAALAPVIRSPEIRAKSRTNLADRLFIGGLKNLLAGATTVAHHNPMYRAFGLHFPVRVVERFGWAHSLGMEHAKVGAYGEPGGIVAERSASTPDHMPFVVHAAEGVDAVAAAEIDSLEETGSVRSNTVLVHGLAIAPTRWHQLFARGVSLVWCPRSNVFLFGRTVCMPCVLDSPLARSNVCLGTDSRVTGNRDLLDELREGATAGVDGPDLVRMVTSWAADVLRLPDAGRVRIGAPADFAVIPATSTSAAAALLQCRRADVAMVVRRGTPLVGDPALASVFSARCVHVRPIDVDGVCRLMQAALVRRIERCTIHEPGVRLLSSERSRGAWCGDASTS
;
A
#
# COMPACT_ATOMS: atom_id res chain seq x y z
N MET A 1 2.28 -20.89 28.42
CA MET A 1 2.29 -19.61 27.69
C MET A 1 0.91 -18.96 27.85
N LEU A 2 0.81 -17.94 28.68
CA LEU A 2 -0.43 -17.15 28.78
C LEU A 2 -0.68 -16.56 27.39
N GLY A 3 -1.79 -16.97 26.77
CA GLY A 3 -2.17 -16.46 25.45
C GLY A 3 -2.42 -14.95 25.51
N TRP A 4 -2.17 -14.24 24.40
CA TRP A 4 -2.49 -12.81 24.31
C TRP A 4 -3.96 -12.57 24.70
N PRO A 5 -4.26 -11.56 25.52
CA PRO A 5 -5.63 -11.24 25.88
C PRO A 5 -6.46 -10.92 24.63
N THR A 6 -7.73 -11.27 24.65
CA THR A 6 -8.65 -10.91 23.57
C THR A 6 -8.99 -9.44 23.68
N CYS A 7 -8.99 -8.72 22.55
CA CYS A 7 -9.53 -7.37 22.42
C CYS A 7 -10.89 -7.44 21.76
N SER A 8 -11.82 -6.63 22.24
CA SER A 8 -13.14 -6.41 21.64
C SER A 8 -13.28 -4.94 21.29
N PHE A 9 -13.30 -4.61 20.00
CA PHE A 9 -13.73 -3.30 19.54
C PHE A 9 -15.24 -3.26 19.51
N VAL A 10 -15.81 -2.26 20.12
CA VAL A 10 -17.26 -2.00 20.18
C VAL A 10 -17.59 -0.60 19.72
N ASN A 11 -18.86 -0.32 19.49
CA ASN A 11 -19.33 0.98 19.01
C ASN A 11 -18.50 1.45 17.80
N ALA A 12 -18.34 0.56 16.82
CA ALA A 12 -17.57 0.76 15.60
C ALA A 12 -18.45 0.61 14.36
N ARG A 13 -17.91 1.01 13.21
CA ARG A 13 -18.44 0.70 11.89
C ARG A 13 -17.42 -0.18 11.16
N ILE A 14 -17.60 -1.46 11.18
CA ILE A 14 -16.62 -2.44 10.69
C ILE A 14 -17.03 -2.90 9.30
N VAL A 15 -16.21 -2.61 8.31
CA VAL A 15 -16.45 -3.01 6.91
C VAL A 15 -16.11 -4.48 6.74
N THR A 16 -17.12 -5.29 6.48
CA THR A 16 -17.01 -6.72 6.22
C THR A 16 -17.51 -7.06 4.80
N PRO A 17 -17.22 -8.24 4.27
CA PRO A 17 -17.80 -8.68 3.00
C PRO A 17 -19.34 -8.72 2.99
N GLU A 18 -19.95 -8.97 4.14
CA GLU A 18 -21.40 -9.11 4.32
C GLU A 18 -22.11 -7.77 4.57
N GLY A 19 -21.35 -6.69 4.83
CA GLY A 19 -21.87 -5.37 5.17
C GLY A 19 -21.14 -4.75 6.36
N GLU A 20 -21.77 -3.78 7.03
CA GLU A 20 -21.20 -3.13 8.22
C GLU A 20 -21.60 -3.86 9.50
N ALA A 21 -20.62 -4.23 10.32
CA ALA A 21 -20.78 -4.77 11.66
C ALA A 21 -20.50 -3.69 12.74
N ARG A 22 -20.89 -3.95 14.00
CA ARG A 22 -20.78 -3.00 15.11
C ARG A 22 -19.72 -3.36 16.13
N SER A 23 -19.28 -4.63 16.16
CA SER A 23 -18.25 -5.11 17.06
C SER A 23 -17.41 -6.22 16.45
N ILE A 24 -16.16 -6.35 16.94
CA ILE A 24 -15.25 -7.41 16.50
C ILE A 24 -14.38 -7.84 17.68
N ARG A 25 -14.28 -9.15 17.87
CA ARG A 25 -13.38 -9.76 18.85
C ARG A 25 -12.18 -10.35 18.13
N PHE A 26 -10.99 -10.09 18.63
CA PHE A 26 -9.77 -10.57 17.98
C PHE A 26 -8.62 -10.79 18.97
N ARG A 27 -7.71 -11.65 18.55
CA ARG A 27 -6.35 -11.78 19.06
C ARG A 27 -5.36 -11.50 17.92
N ARG A 28 -4.65 -12.52 17.46
CA ARG A 28 -3.87 -12.44 16.20
C ARG A 28 -4.75 -12.59 14.97
N ARG A 29 -5.93 -13.18 15.16
CA ARG A 29 -6.97 -13.40 14.16
C ARG A 29 -8.31 -12.90 14.70
N VAL A 30 -9.21 -12.62 13.80
CA VAL A 30 -10.60 -12.32 14.11
C VAL A 30 -11.24 -13.58 14.69
N LEU A 31 -11.88 -13.44 15.83
CA LEU A 31 -12.53 -14.54 16.57
C LEU A 31 -14.04 -14.55 16.32
N SER A 32 -14.65 -13.37 16.37
CA SER A 32 -16.09 -13.20 16.09
C SER A 32 -16.39 -11.77 15.63
N ILE A 33 -17.55 -11.60 15.00
CA ILE A 33 -18.07 -10.34 14.47
C ILE A 33 -19.53 -10.22 14.97
N ASP A 34 -19.94 -9.02 15.41
CA ASP A 34 -21.25 -8.69 15.98
C ASP A 34 -21.65 -9.52 17.22
N GLU A 35 -20.67 -10.09 17.89
CA GLU A 35 -20.88 -10.71 19.20
C GLU A 35 -20.57 -9.72 20.33
N ARG A 36 -21.25 -9.94 21.47
CA ARG A 36 -20.95 -9.20 22.70
C ARG A 36 -19.56 -9.58 23.22
N PRO A 37 -18.83 -8.63 23.83
CA PRO A 37 -17.59 -8.96 24.53
C PRO A 37 -17.81 -10.06 25.56
N HIS A 38 -16.85 -10.98 25.67
CA HIS A 38 -16.86 -12.00 26.70
C HIS A 38 -16.20 -11.50 27.99
N ALA A 39 -16.50 -12.15 29.12
CA ALA A 39 -15.79 -11.89 30.34
C ALA A 39 -14.27 -12.11 30.16
N GLY A 40 -13.47 -11.10 30.54
CA GLY A 40 -12.00 -11.11 30.36
C GLY A 40 -11.50 -10.55 29.03
N ASP A 41 -12.36 -10.13 28.11
CA ASP A 41 -11.95 -9.34 26.96
C ASP A 41 -11.56 -7.91 27.39
N HIS A 42 -10.54 -7.37 26.76
CA HIS A 42 -10.30 -5.93 26.80
C HIS A 42 -11.25 -5.23 25.84
N VAL A 43 -12.27 -4.59 26.41
CA VAL A 43 -13.28 -3.86 25.64
C VAL A 43 -12.78 -2.45 25.34
N ILE A 44 -12.79 -2.09 24.07
CA ILE A 44 -12.34 -0.79 23.55
C ILE A 44 -13.49 -0.18 22.77
N ASP A 45 -14.02 0.93 23.26
CA ASP A 45 -14.99 1.74 22.55
C ASP A 45 -14.29 2.54 21.45
N LEU A 46 -14.69 2.37 20.21
CA LEU A 46 -14.13 3.10 19.07
C LEU A 46 -14.89 4.39 18.76
N ASP A 47 -15.91 4.74 19.52
CA ASP A 47 -16.65 6.00 19.38
C ASP A 47 -17.10 6.24 17.92
N GLY A 48 -17.73 5.22 17.34
CA GLY A 48 -18.26 5.26 15.97
C GLY A 48 -17.20 5.21 14.86
N ARG A 49 -15.90 5.14 15.15
CA ARG A 49 -14.84 5.07 14.13
C ARG A 49 -15.03 3.89 13.18
N ILE A 50 -14.54 4.05 11.96
CA ILE A 50 -14.62 3.04 10.91
C ILE A 50 -13.40 2.12 11.00
N VAL A 51 -13.65 0.82 10.98
CA VAL A 51 -12.63 -0.24 10.89
C VAL A 51 -12.68 -0.83 9.50
N LEU A 52 -11.63 -0.58 8.73
CA LEU A 52 -11.39 -1.20 7.42
C LEU A 52 -10.45 -2.39 7.57
N PRO A 53 -10.48 -3.37 6.64
CA PRO A 53 -9.33 -4.27 6.49
C PRO A 53 -8.05 -3.44 6.37
N GLY A 54 -6.95 -3.92 6.89
CA GLY A 54 -5.65 -3.28 6.65
C GLY A 54 -5.42 -3.09 5.16
N LEU A 55 -5.11 -1.86 4.74
CA LEU A 55 -4.99 -1.54 3.32
C LEU A 55 -3.82 -2.29 2.67
N ILE A 56 -3.93 -2.55 1.38
CA ILE A 56 -2.94 -3.23 0.55
C ILE A 56 -2.49 -2.27 -0.54
N ASN A 57 -1.21 -1.93 -0.55
CA ASN A 57 -0.59 -1.26 -1.67
C ASN A 57 -0.06 -2.31 -2.65
N ALA A 58 -0.70 -2.42 -3.81
CA ALA A 58 -0.43 -3.50 -4.75
C ALA A 58 0.85 -3.32 -5.58
N HIS A 59 1.48 -2.14 -5.53
CA HIS A 59 2.74 -1.87 -6.23
C HIS A 59 3.47 -0.68 -5.62
N ASP A 60 4.70 -0.88 -5.19
CA ASP A 60 5.62 0.16 -4.71
C ASP A 60 7.07 -0.31 -4.91
N HIS A 61 7.98 0.62 -5.19
CA HIS A 61 9.42 0.42 -5.10
C HIS A 61 9.91 1.06 -3.80
N LEU A 62 9.89 0.31 -2.71
CA LEU A 62 10.08 0.85 -1.34
C LEU A 62 11.36 1.66 -1.17
N GLU A 63 12.47 1.20 -1.78
CA GLU A 63 13.78 1.84 -1.68
C GLU A 63 13.90 3.13 -2.48
N LEU A 64 12.96 3.40 -3.41
CA LEU A 64 13.01 4.60 -4.25
C LEU A 64 12.28 5.80 -3.62
N ASN A 65 11.49 5.58 -2.58
CA ASN A 65 10.62 6.61 -1.98
C ASN A 65 11.38 7.82 -1.38
N HIS A 66 12.66 7.67 -1.04
CA HIS A 66 13.46 8.76 -0.46
C HIS A 66 14.05 9.73 -1.50
N TYR A 67 14.02 9.36 -2.79
CA TYR A 67 14.56 10.25 -3.82
C TYR A 67 13.67 11.48 -4.05
N GLY A 68 12.36 11.35 -3.84
CA GLY A 68 11.38 12.36 -4.25
C GLY A 68 11.14 12.33 -5.75
N SER A 69 10.32 13.24 -6.26
CA SER A 69 9.95 13.28 -7.67
C SER A 69 11.13 13.55 -8.58
N LEU A 70 11.28 12.72 -9.63
CA LEU A 70 12.33 12.86 -10.63
C LEU A 70 11.71 12.97 -12.02
N LYS A 71 11.79 14.15 -12.62
CA LYS A 71 11.25 14.47 -13.94
C LYS A 71 12.11 15.53 -14.61
N VAL A 72 12.44 15.32 -15.89
CA VAL A 72 13.27 16.24 -16.68
C VAL A 72 12.39 17.01 -17.68
N HIS A 73 11.50 16.32 -18.38
CA HIS A 73 10.58 16.91 -19.34
C HIS A 73 9.16 16.97 -18.79
N GLU A 74 8.34 17.84 -19.34
CA GLU A 74 6.95 17.97 -18.90
C GLU A 74 6.14 16.69 -19.11
N ARG A 75 6.37 16.01 -20.24
CA ARG A 75 5.70 14.75 -20.60
C ARG A 75 6.64 13.87 -21.42
N TYR A 76 6.32 12.58 -21.45
CA TYR A 76 7.03 11.55 -22.22
C TYR A 76 6.04 10.76 -23.07
N GLY A 77 6.50 10.12 -24.15
CA GLY A 77 5.74 9.18 -24.94
C GLY A 77 5.60 7.83 -24.22
N ASN A 78 6.67 7.36 -23.59
CA ASN A 78 6.72 6.09 -22.87
C ASN A 78 7.76 6.12 -21.73
N ALA A 79 7.75 5.08 -20.89
CA ALA A 79 8.67 4.95 -19.75
C ALA A 79 10.14 4.88 -20.17
N GLY A 80 10.45 4.32 -21.36
CA GLY A 80 11.81 4.27 -21.88
C GLY A 80 12.40 5.65 -22.12
N GLU A 81 11.62 6.59 -22.64
CA GLU A 81 12.02 7.98 -22.81
C GLU A 81 12.30 8.67 -21.47
N TRP A 82 11.45 8.44 -20.47
CA TRP A 82 11.67 8.97 -19.13
C TRP A 82 12.94 8.43 -18.51
N ILE A 83 13.18 7.11 -18.57
CA ILE A 83 14.40 6.47 -18.05
C ILE A 83 15.64 7.03 -18.75
N ALA A 84 15.61 7.18 -20.08
CA ALA A 84 16.71 7.76 -20.83
C ALA A 84 16.99 9.21 -20.42
N ALA A 85 15.97 10.02 -20.22
CA ALA A 85 16.07 11.40 -19.76
C ALA A 85 16.65 11.51 -18.33
N LEU A 86 16.42 10.51 -17.48
CA LEU A 86 16.98 10.51 -16.11
C LEU A 86 18.47 10.17 -16.06
N ALA A 87 19.08 9.65 -17.12
CA ALA A 87 20.49 9.23 -17.10
C ALA A 87 21.48 10.33 -16.60
N PRO A 88 21.39 11.62 -17.01
CA PRO A 88 22.22 12.68 -16.46
C PRO A 88 21.85 13.03 -15.00
N VAL A 89 20.56 12.97 -14.63
CA VAL A 89 20.07 13.28 -13.29
C VAL A 89 20.59 12.27 -12.27
N ILE A 90 20.57 10.99 -12.60
CA ILE A 90 21.08 9.90 -11.75
C ILE A 90 22.58 10.09 -11.46
N ARG A 91 23.32 10.71 -12.39
CA ARG A 91 24.76 11.01 -12.24
C ARG A 91 25.03 12.29 -11.44
N SER A 92 24.03 13.09 -11.13
CA SER A 92 24.20 14.33 -10.37
C SER A 92 24.75 14.03 -8.96
N PRO A 93 25.52 14.97 -8.36
CA PRO A 93 26.07 14.81 -7.01
C PRO A 93 24.96 14.56 -5.96
N GLU A 94 23.80 15.22 -6.10
CA GLU A 94 22.67 15.09 -5.19
C GLU A 94 22.11 13.67 -5.21
N ILE A 95 21.76 13.12 -6.38
CA ILE A 95 21.19 11.79 -6.50
C ILE A 95 22.20 10.71 -6.12
N ARG A 96 23.49 10.91 -6.46
CA ARG A 96 24.56 10.03 -6.00
C ARG A 96 24.71 10.04 -4.47
N ALA A 97 24.55 11.19 -3.81
CA ALA A 97 24.54 11.24 -2.34
C ALA A 97 23.37 10.44 -1.76
N LYS A 98 22.16 10.63 -2.31
CA LYS A 98 20.96 9.85 -1.93
C LYS A 98 21.15 8.35 -2.19
N SER A 99 21.79 7.94 -3.28
CA SER A 99 22.02 6.53 -3.60
C SER A 99 23.00 5.81 -2.65
N ARG A 100 23.87 6.57 -1.98
CA ARG A 100 24.80 6.04 -0.96
C ARG A 100 24.11 5.77 0.39
N THR A 101 22.88 6.23 0.58
CA THR A 101 22.09 5.93 1.77
C THR A 101 21.92 4.43 1.92
N ASN A 102 22.02 3.94 3.15
CA ASN A 102 21.86 2.52 3.46
C ASN A 102 20.52 1.98 2.90
N LEU A 103 20.58 0.89 2.15
CA LEU A 103 19.41 0.27 1.55
C LEU A 103 18.33 -0.09 2.59
N ALA A 104 18.72 -0.60 3.77
CA ALA A 104 17.78 -0.94 4.83
C ALA A 104 17.04 0.30 5.38
N ASP A 105 17.67 1.48 5.38
CA ASP A 105 17.02 2.74 5.74
C ASP A 105 16.03 3.17 4.66
N ARG A 106 16.42 3.09 3.39
CA ARG A 106 15.55 3.42 2.26
C ARG A 106 14.29 2.54 2.24
N LEU A 107 14.46 1.23 2.37
CA LEU A 107 13.36 0.26 2.45
C LEU A 107 12.44 0.54 3.65
N PHE A 108 13.04 0.82 4.82
CA PHE A 108 12.27 1.09 6.04
C PHE A 108 11.40 2.34 5.90
N ILE A 109 11.92 3.41 5.32
CA ILE A 109 11.16 4.65 5.07
C ILE A 109 10.01 4.40 4.09
N GLY A 110 10.23 3.63 3.02
CA GLY A 110 9.15 3.18 2.14
C GLY A 110 8.08 2.37 2.87
N GLY A 111 8.47 1.47 3.76
CA GLY A 111 7.55 0.73 4.62
C GLY A 111 6.80 1.63 5.62
N LEU A 112 7.48 2.61 6.20
CA LEU A 112 6.89 3.58 7.13
C LEU A 112 5.85 4.47 6.44
N LYS A 113 6.15 4.98 5.23
CA LYS A 113 5.22 5.68 4.34
C LYS A 113 3.88 4.93 4.25
N ASN A 114 3.97 3.63 3.95
CA ASN A 114 2.80 2.78 3.75
C ASN A 114 2.03 2.53 5.07
N LEU A 115 2.73 2.24 6.16
CA LEU A 115 2.11 2.06 7.49
C LEU A 115 1.30 3.28 7.91
N LEU A 116 1.86 4.48 7.76
CA LEU A 116 1.20 5.72 8.17
C LEU A 116 -0.05 6.02 7.35
N ALA A 117 -0.16 5.49 6.13
CA ALA A 117 -1.34 5.59 5.28
C ALA A 117 -2.38 4.46 5.53
N GLY A 118 -2.23 3.66 6.60
CA GLY A 118 -3.16 2.58 6.92
C GLY A 118 -2.86 1.25 6.22
N ALA A 119 -1.80 1.16 5.40
CA ALA A 119 -1.44 -0.09 4.76
C ALA A 119 -0.78 -1.05 5.74
N THR A 120 -1.23 -2.30 5.73
CA THR A 120 -0.61 -3.41 6.47
C THR A 120 0.20 -4.33 5.56
N THR A 121 -0.02 -4.24 4.25
CA THR A 121 0.60 -5.10 3.24
C THR A 121 1.01 -4.29 2.01
N VAL A 122 2.17 -4.61 1.45
CA VAL A 122 2.73 -3.97 0.24
C VAL A 122 3.34 -5.02 -0.69
N ALA A 123 3.04 -4.94 -1.98
CA ALA A 123 3.79 -5.65 -3.01
C ALA A 123 4.98 -4.78 -3.45
N HIS A 124 6.18 -5.22 -3.08
CA HIS A 124 7.42 -4.54 -3.42
C HIS A 124 7.99 -5.10 -4.72
N HIS A 125 8.03 -4.29 -5.77
CA HIS A 125 8.45 -4.71 -7.11
C HIS A 125 9.97 -4.60 -7.28
N ASN A 126 10.71 -5.40 -6.53
CA ASN A 126 12.17 -5.54 -6.58
C ASN A 126 12.57 -6.78 -5.75
N PRO A 127 13.85 -7.15 -5.67
CA PRO A 127 14.26 -8.32 -4.90
C PRO A 127 13.79 -8.31 -3.44
N MET A 128 13.55 -9.49 -2.91
CA MET A 128 13.30 -9.64 -1.47
C MET A 128 14.59 -9.42 -0.68
N TYR A 129 14.52 -8.52 0.29
CA TYR A 129 15.67 -8.14 1.12
C TYR A 129 15.54 -8.68 2.55
N ARG A 130 16.68 -9.01 3.18
CA ARG A 130 16.72 -9.43 4.60
C ARG A 130 16.17 -8.36 5.55
N ALA A 131 16.10 -7.10 5.11
CA ALA A 131 15.53 -6.00 5.88
C ALA A 131 14.01 -6.16 6.15
N PHE A 132 13.29 -6.97 5.37
CA PHE A 132 11.86 -7.24 5.52
C PHE A 132 11.53 -8.21 6.66
N GLY A 133 12.22 -8.10 7.79
CA GLY A 133 12.04 -8.96 8.97
C GLY A 133 10.86 -8.54 9.86
N LEU A 134 10.81 -9.18 11.05
CA LEU A 134 9.73 -9.07 12.04
C LEU A 134 9.34 -7.63 12.44
N HIS A 135 10.29 -6.72 12.44
CA HIS A 135 10.09 -5.31 12.83
C HIS A 135 9.95 -4.37 11.63
N PHE A 136 9.75 -4.91 10.43
CA PHE A 136 9.44 -4.07 9.28
C PHE A 136 8.02 -3.49 9.41
N PRO A 137 7.79 -2.22 9.02
CA PRO A 137 6.52 -1.53 9.30
C PRO A 137 5.28 -2.23 8.74
N VAL A 138 5.40 -2.84 7.56
CA VAL A 138 4.32 -3.53 6.84
C VAL A 138 4.71 -4.97 6.50
N ARG A 139 3.73 -5.81 6.16
CA ARG A 139 3.99 -7.09 5.50
C ARG A 139 4.40 -6.81 4.05
N VAL A 140 5.54 -7.32 3.61
CA VAL A 140 5.91 -7.34 2.20
C VAL A 140 5.44 -8.67 1.60
N VAL A 141 4.80 -8.61 0.42
CA VAL A 141 4.34 -9.81 -0.29
C VAL A 141 5.56 -10.57 -0.81
N GLU A 142 5.67 -11.84 -0.46
CA GLU A 142 6.86 -12.66 -0.76
C GLU A 142 6.64 -13.61 -1.95
N ARG A 143 5.39 -13.98 -2.20
CA ARG A 143 5.04 -15.06 -3.13
C ARG A 143 4.47 -14.51 -4.43
N PHE A 144 5.34 -13.97 -5.26
CA PHE A 144 5.03 -13.58 -6.65
C PHE A 144 6.32 -13.60 -7.49
N GLY A 145 6.16 -13.88 -8.79
CA GLY A 145 7.22 -13.64 -9.77
C GLY A 145 7.15 -12.21 -10.26
N TRP A 146 8.26 -11.66 -10.71
CA TRP A 146 8.29 -10.31 -11.24
C TRP A 146 9.41 -10.12 -12.26
N ALA A 147 9.20 -9.18 -13.17
CA ALA A 147 10.21 -8.61 -14.05
C ALA A 147 9.90 -7.11 -14.22
N HIS A 148 10.87 -6.31 -14.65
CA HIS A 148 10.61 -4.88 -14.83
C HIS A 148 9.68 -4.64 -16.04
N SER A 149 10.19 -4.54 -17.24
CA SER A 149 9.44 -4.40 -18.49
C SER A 149 10.31 -4.82 -19.68
N LEU A 150 9.71 -5.05 -20.83
CA LEU A 150 10.45 -5.32 -22.06
C LEU A 150 11.34 -4.14 -22.46
N GLY A 151 10.84 -2.90 -22.30
CA GLY A 151 11.62 -1.70 -22.63
C GLY A 151 12.89 -1.57 -21.80
N MET A 152 12.86 -1.92 -20.51
CA MET A 152 14.04 -1.92 -19.64
C MET A 152 15.03 -3.04 -19.99
N GLU A 153 14.56 -4.20 -20.41
CA GLU A 153 15.42 -5.28 -20.90
C GLU A 153 16.23 -4.83 -22.13
N HIS A 154 15.56 -4.22 -23.10
CA HIS A 154 16.19 -3.76 -24.34
C HIS A 154 17.18 -2.61 -24.10
N ALA A 155 16.87 -1.69 -23.20
CA ALA A 155 17.69 -0.55 -22.89
C ALA A 155 18.98 -0.90 -22.11
N LYS A 156 19.13 -2.13 -21.61
CA LYS A 156 20.20 -2.55 -20.67
C LYS A 156 20.39 -1.57 -19.51
N VAL A 157 19.33 -0.83 -19.18
CA VAL A 157 19.31 0.18 -18.13
C VAL A 157 18.65 -0.44 -16.91
N GLY A 158 19.44 -1.07 -16.10
CA GLY A 158 18.98 -1.52 -14.81
C GLY A 158 20.00 -1.15 -13.74
N ALA A 159 19.61 -0.41 -12.74
CA ALA A 159 20.35 -0.35 -11.49
C ALA A 159 20.51 -1.75 -10.86
N TYR A 160 19.87 -2.74 -11.42
CA TYR A 160 19.77 -4.11 -10.95
C TYR A 160 20.29 -5.15 -11.94
N GLY A 161 20.94 -4.73 -13.05
CA GLY A 161 21.82 -5.56 -13.87
C GLY A 161 21.22 -6.84 -14.44
N GLU A 162 19.93 -6.83 -14.80
CA GLU A 162 19.28 -8.03 -15.31
C GLU A 162 19.46 -8.14 -16.84
N PRO A 163 19.95 -9.27 -17.39
CA PRO A 163 20.17 -9.45 -18.83
C PRO A 163 18.85 -9.55 -19.61
N GLY A 164 18.86 -9.21 -20.90
CA GLY A 164 17.69 -9.34 -21.78
C GLY A 164 17.14 -10.77 -21.87
N GLY A 165 15.87 -10.91 -22.15
CA GLY A 165 15.16 -12.19 -22.21
C GLY A 165 14.51 -12.60 -20.88
N ILE A 166 14.61 -11.79 -19.84
CA ILE A 166 14.18 -12.11 -18.47
C ILE A 166 12.67 -12.15 -18.31
N VAL A 167 11.89 -11.29 -18.98
CA VAL A 167 10.42 -11.25 -18.79
C VAL A 167 9.81 -12.60 -19.15
N ALA A 168 10.14 -13.17 -20.30
CA ALA A 168 9.62 -14.47 -20.74
C ALA A 168 10.07 -15.60 -19.81
N GLU A 169 11.35 -15.63 -19.43
CA GLU A 169 11.90 -16.62 -18.51
C GLU A 169 11.26 -16.54 -17.12
N ARG A 170 11.13 -15.32 -16.56
CA ARG A 170 10.50 -15.09 -15.28
C ARG A 170 9.03 -15.43 -15.29
N SER A 171 8.30 -15.09 -16.35
CA SER A 171 6.91 -15.49 -16.54
C SER A 171 6.80 -17.02 -16.56
N ALA A 172 7.60 -17.71 -17.38
CA ALA A 172 7.56 -19.16 -17.51
C ALA A 172 7.92 -19.88 -16.20
N SER A 173 8.88 -19.36 -15.43
CA SER A 173 9.30 -19.93 -14.15
C SER A 173 8.37 -19.62 -12.97
N THR A 174 7.45 -18.65 -13.12
CA THR A 174 6.48 -18.33 -12.08
C THR A 174 5.32 -19.34 -12.10
N PRO A 175 5.08 -20.09 -11.01
CA PRO A 175 3.98 -21.06 -10.95
C PRO A 175 2.62 -20.39 -11.14
N ASP A 176 1.67 -21.09 -11.76
CA ASP A 176 0.32 -20.54 -12.07
C ASP A 176 -0.47 -20.09 -10.85
N HIS A 177 -0.20 -20.66 -9.68
CA HIS A 177 -0.84 -20.28 -8.43
C HIS A 177 -0.22 -19.02 -7.78
N MET A 178 0.83 -18.43 -8.37
CA MET A 178 1.48 -17.20 -7.94
C MET A 178 1.28 -16.11 -9.01
N PRO A 179 1.04 -14.85 -8.63
CA PRO A 179 1.01 -13.77 -9.60
C PRO A 179 2.40 -13.54 -10.19
N PHE A 180 2.44 -13.21 -11.49
CA PHE A 180 3.62 -12.69 -12.18
C PHE A 180 3.39 -11.21 -12.50
N VAL A 181 4.16 -10.32 -11.90
CA VAL A 181 3.99 -8.86 -11.96
C VAL A 181 5.01 -8.25 -12.91
N VAL A 182 4.55 -7.44 -13.86
CA VAL A 182 5.41 -6.80 -14.86
C VAL A 182 4.84 -5.43 -15.27
N HIS A 183 5.70 -4.41 -15.43
CA HIS A 183 5.29 -3.14 -16.03
C HIS A 183 5.04 -3.36 -17.52
N ALA A 184 3.94 -2.82 -18.02
CA ALA A 184 3.59 -2.97 -19.43
C ALA A 184 2.73 -1.80 -19.92
N ALA A 185 2.92 -1.45 -21.18
CA ALA A 185 2.17 -0.39 -21.86
C ALA A 185 2.18 0.93 -21.06
N GLU A 186 3.32 1.23 -20.47
CA GLU A 186 3.55 2.42 -19.65
C GLU A 186 3.90 3.60 -20.57
N GLY A 187 2.88 4.23 -21.15
CA GLY A 187 3.03 5.32 -22.10
C GLY A 187 1.77 5.64 -22.86
N VAL A 188 1.92 6.54 -23.85
CA VAL A 188 0.82 7.07 -24.66
C VAL A 188 1.08 6.98 -26.17
N ASP A 189 2.23 6.45 -26.56
CA ASP A 189 2.69 6.32 -27.95
C ASP A 189 2.54 4.89 -28.50
N ALA A 190 2.93 4.71 -29.76
CA ALA A 190 2.86 3.43 -30.44
C ALA A 190 3.83 2.38 -29.85
N VAL A 191 4.96 2.82 -29.26
CA VAL A 191 5.93 1.91 -28.62
C VAL A 191 5.30 1.26 -27.39
N ALA A 192 4.71 2.07 -26.51
CA ALA A 192 3.99 1.56 -25.35
C ALA A 192 2.78 0.71 -25.75
N ALA A 193 2.04 1.07 -26.80
CA ALA A 193 0.89 0.32 -27.25
C ALA A 193 1.26 -1.07 -27.81
N ALA A 194 2.39 -1.21 -28.50
CA ALA A 194 2.86 -2.47 -29.06
C ALA A 194 3.42 -3.45 -28.00
N GLU A 195 3.72 -2.97 -26.78
CA GLU A 195 4.37 -3.80 -25.77
C GLU A 195 3.51 -4.99 -25.32
N ILE A 196 2.18 -4.83 -25.28
CA ILE A 196 1.29 -5.93 -24.90
C ILE A 196 1.30 -7.07 -25.95
N ASP A 197 1.34 -6.74 -27.22
CA ASP A 197 1.40 -7.74 -28.28
C ASP A 197 2.76 -8.48 -28.22
N SER A 198 3.86 -7.77 -28.01
CA SER A 198 5.18 -8.37 -27.82
C SER A 198 5.25 -9.29 -26.60
N LEU A 199 4.59 -8.94 -25.49
CA LEU A 199 4.47 -9.82 -24.31
C LEU A 199 3.65 -11.08 -24.62
N GLU A 200 2.61 -10.98 -25.45
CA GLU A 200 1.82 -12.13 -25.89
C GLU A 200 2.61 -13.05 -26.84
N GLU A 201 3.33 -12.48 -27.79
CA GLU A 201 4.19 -13.24 -28.73
C GLU A 201 5.26 -14.06 -28.02
N THR A 202 5.81 -13.54 -26.92
CA THR A 202 6.78 -14.27 -26.08
C THR A 202 6.13 -15.27 -25.11
N GLY A 203 4.80 -15.38 -25.07
CA GLY A 203 4.08 -16.22 -24.13
C GLY A 203 4.10 -15.72 -22.68
N SER A 204 4.48 -14.44 -22.47
CA SER A 204 4.62 -13.86 -21.14
C SER A 204 3.27 -13.46 -20.52
N VAL A 205 2.20 -13.36 -21.33
CA VAL A 205 0.84 -13.04 -20.87
C VAL A 205 0.07 -14.32 -20.58
N ARG A 206 0.01 -14.69 -19.32
CA ARG A 206 -0.64 -15.91 -18.80
C ARG A 206 -1.79 -15.54 -17.86
N SER A 207 -2.56 -16.53 -17.40
CA SER A 207 -3.68 -16.34 -16.46
C SER A 207 -3.27 -15.85 -15.07
N ASN A 208 -1.98 -15.85 -14.76
CA ASN A 208 -1.41 -15.32 -13.52
C ASN A 208 -0.67 -14.00 -13.73
N THR A 209 -0.70 -13.41 -14.92
CA THR A 209 0.01 -12.16 -15.21
C THR A 209 -0.74 -10.97 -14.61
N VAL A 210 0.02 -10.09 -13.97
CA VAL A 210 -0.44 -8.83 -13.38
C VAL A 210 0.35 -7.71 -14.06
N LEU A 211 -0.32 -6.94 -14.90
CA LEU A 211 0.26 -5.81 -15.61
C LEU A 211 0.20 -4.56 -14.74
N VAL A 212 1.30 -3.83 -14.63
CA VAL A 212 1.35 -2.54 -13.94
C VAL A 212 1.27 -1.42 -14.97
N HIS A 213 0.59 -0.34 -14.64
CA HIS A 213 0.27 0.85 -15.45
C HIS A 213 -0.76 0.59 -16.55
N GLY A 214 -0.46 -0.18 -17.59
CA GLY A 214 -1.37 -0.56 -18.65
C GLY A 214 -2.01 0.60 -19.42
N LEU A 215 -1.39 1.77 -19.44
CA LEU A 215 -1.98 3.02 -19.91
C LEU A 215 -2.29 2.99 -21.41
N ALA A 216 -1.41 2.42 -22.23
CA ALA A 216 -1.58 2.34 -23.68
C ALA A 216 -2.51 1.20 -24.12
N ILE A 217 -3.00 0.36 -23.20
CA ILE A 217 -3.93 -0.74 -23.54
C ILE A 217 -5.35 -0.18 -23.67
N ALA A 218 -5.99 -0.44 -24.83
CA ALA A 218 -7.36 -0.02 -25.06
C ALA A 218 -8.36 -0.70 -24.10
N PRO A 219 -9.44 -0.03 -23.69
CA PRO A 219 -10.44 -0.61 -22.78
C PRO A 219 -11.03 -1.94 -23.27
N THR A 220 -11.29 -2.08 -24.56
CA THR A 220 -11.76 -3.33 -25.18
C THR A 220 -10.75 -4.47 -25.07
N ARG A 221 -9.46 -4.16 -25.12
CA ARG A 221 -8.38 -5.15 -24.94
C ARG A 221 -8.32 -5.62 -23.49
N TRP A 222 -8.54 -4.72 -22.52
CA TRP A 222 -8.63 -5.08 -21.11
C TRP A 222 -9.71 -6.12 -20.84
N HIS A 223 -10.89 -6.01 -21.48
CA HIS A 223 -11.96 -7.01 -21.32
C HIS A 223 -11.50 -8.42 -21.78
N GLN A 224 -10.73 -8.50 -22.86
CA GLN A 224 -10.16 -9.76 -23.34
C GLN A 224 -9.09 -10.32 -22.39
N LEU A 225 -8.24 -9.46 -21.86
CA LEU A 225 -7.19 -9.82 -20.90
C LEU A 225 -7.79 -10.35 -19.59
N PHE A 226 -8.81 -9.69 -19.04
CA PHE A 226 -9.51 -10.16 -17.84
C PHE A 226 -10.20 -11.51 -18.06
N ALA A 227 -10.77 -11.76 -19.22
CA ALA A 227 -11.35 -13.06 -19.56
C ALA A 227 -10.31 -14.20 -19.55
N ARG A 228 -9.04 -13.88 -19.71
CA ARG A 228 -7.90 -14.82 -19.63
C ARG A 228 -7.29 -14.88 -18.22
N GLY A 229 -7.80 -14.13 -17.25
CA GLY A 229 -7.30 -14.08 -15.86
C GLY A 229 -6.16 -13.09 -15.62
N VAL A 230 -5.80 -12.27 -16.62
CA VAL A 230 -4.82 -11.19 -16.46
C VAL A 230 -5.40 -10.12 -15.53
N SER A 231 -4.57 -9.50 -14.72
CA SER A 231 -4.97 -8.46 -13.78
C SER A 231 -4.21 -7.15 -14.03
N LEU A 232 -4.76 -6.04 -13.52
CA LEU A 232 -4.17 -4.69 -13.60
C LEU A 232 -3.85 -4.16 -12.19
N VAL A 233 -2.62 -3.70 -12.01
CA VAL A 233 -2.29 -2.74 -10.96
C VAL A 233 -2.25 -1.35 -11.55
N TRP A 234 -3.21 -0.53 -11.17
CA TRP A 234 -3.34 0.84 -11.65
C TRP A 234 -2.58 1.81 -10.75
N CYS A 235 -1.72 2.63 -11.33
CA CYS A 235 -0.95 3.68 -10.65
C CYS A 235 -1.32 5.05 -11.26
N PRO A 236 -2.50 5.61 -10.93
CA PRO A 236 -3.02 6.79 -11.62
C PRO A 236 -2.08 7.99 -11.58
N ARG A 237 -1.49 8.30 -10.43
CA ARG A 237 -0.60 9.45 -10.30
C ARG A 237 0.66 9.32 -11.12
N SER A 238 1.31 8.16 -11.09
CA SER A 238 2.51 7.91 -11.90
C SER A 238 2.20 8.13 -13.38
N ASN A 239 1.08 7.58 -13.86
CA ASN A 239 0.63 7.76 -15.25
C ASN A 239 0.38 9.25 -15.59
N VAL A 240 -0.37 9.98 -14.75
CA VAL A 240 -0.64 11.41 -14.98
C VAL A 240 0.65 12.23 -14.90
N PHE A 241 1.51 11.94 -13.93
CA PHE A 241 2.77 12.65 -13.75
C PHE A 241 3.69 12.53 -14.97
N LEU A 242 3.84 11.34 -15.52
CA LEU A 242 4.74 11.09 -16.64
C LEU A 242 4.11 11.43 -18.00
N PHE A 243 2.83 11.08 -18.19
CA PHE A 243 2.20 11.06 -19.51
C PHE A 243 1.03 12.04 -19.67
N GLY A 244 0.63 12.70 -18.59
CA GLY A 244 -0.46 13.69 -18.58
C GLY A 244 -1.87 13.09 -18.61
N ARG A 245 -1.99 11.78 -18.63
CA ARG A 245 -3.27 11.05 -18.55
C ARG A 245 -3.09 9.69 -17.86
N THR A 246 -4.19 9.07 -17.48
CA THR A 246 -4.21 7.72 -16.92
C THR A 246 -5.21 6.83 -17.67
N VAL A 247 -5.26 5.56 -17.31
CA VAL A 247 -6.25 4.60 -17.87
C VAL A 247 -7.67 5.13 -17.64
N CYS A 248 -8.52 5.07 -18.67
CA CYS A 248 -9.96 5.32 -18.52
C CYS A 248 -10.57 4.22 -17.63
N MET A 249 -10.41 4.36 -16.31
CA MET A 249 -10.84 3.33 -15.38
C MET A 249 -12.36 3.08 -15.40
N PRO A 250 -13.23 4.10 -15.54
CA PRO A 250 -14.67 3.84 -15.77
C PRO A 250 -14.91 2.93 -16.96
N CYS A 251 -14.23 3.15 -18.10
CA CYS A 251 -14.38 2.28 -19.30
C CYS A 251 -13.88 0.84 -19.05
N VAL A 252 -12.86 0.66 -18.20
CA VAL A 252 -12.32 -0.65 -17.85
C VAL A 252 -13.28 -1.38 -16.91
N LEU A 253 -13.87 -0.66 -15.94
CA LEU A 253 -14.78 -1.20 -14.92
C LEU A 253 -16.20 -1.52 -15.46
N ASP A 254 -16.53 -1.08 -16.68
CA ASP A 254 -17.75 -1.53 -17.38
C ASP A 254 -17.77 -3.04 -17.60
N SER A 255 -16.58 -3.69 -17.63
CA SER A 255 -16.51 -5.15 -17.66
C SER A 255 -16.78 -5.73 -16.27
N PRO A 256 -17.75 -6.65 -16.10
CA PRO A 256 -17.94 -7.38 -14.85
C PRO A 256 -16.68 -8.14 -14.40
N LEU A 257 -15.84 -8.55 -15.35
CA LEU A 257 -14.58 -9.26 -15.12
C LEU A 257 -13.47 -8.36 -14.53
N ALA A 258 -13.60 -7.03 -14.67
CA ALA A 258 -12.66 -6.10 -14.04
C ALA A 258 -12.71 -6.15 -12.51
N ARG A 259 -13.90 -6.44 -11.97
CA ARG A 259 -14.07 -6.62 -10.52
C ARG A 259 -13.26 -7.83 -10.08
N SER A 260 -12.42 -7.65 -9.06
CA SER A 260 -11.39 -8.59 -8.58
C SER A 260 -10.14 -8.76 -9.44
N ASN A 261 -10.07 -8.14 -10.62
CA ASN A 261 -8.87 -8.16 -11.48
C ASN A 261 -8.17 -6.79 -11.60
N VAL A 262 -8.68 -5.76 -10.92
CA VAL A 262 -8.08 -4.42 -10.87
C VAL A 262 -7.77 -4.04 -9.43
N CYS A 263 -6.58 -3.53 -9.18
CA CYS A 263 -6.21 -2.99 -7.88
C CYS A 263 -5.34 -1.73 -8.03
N LEU A 264 -5.10 -1.03 -6.90
CA LEU A 264 -4.37 0.22 -6.87
C LEU A 264 -2.96 0.01 -6.31
N GLY A 265 -1.97 0.63 -6.94
CA GLY A 265 -0.60 0.76 -6.46
C GLY A 265 -0.14 2.21 -6.47
N THR A 266 0.79 2.58 -5.59
CA THR A 266 1.31 3.95 -5.53
C THR A 266 2.46 4.20 -6.47
N ASP A 267 3.11 3.16 -6.96
CA ASP A 267 4.48 3.27 -7.42
C ASP A 267 5.37 3.93 -6.33
N SER A 268 6.60 4.30 -6.64
CA SER A 268 7.42 5.07 -5.72
C SER A 268 7.13 6.58 -5.82
N ARG A 269 7.58 7.36 -4.83
CA ARG A 269 7.52 8.83 -4.87
C ARG A 269 8.34 9.46 -6.00
N VAL A 270 9.07 8.67 -6.76
CA VAL A 270 9.78 9.16 -7.94
C VAL A 270 8.80 9.67 -8.99
N THR A 271 7.67 8.99 -9.14
CA THR A 271 6.60 9.31 -10.09
C THR A 271 5.23 9.41 -9.43
N GLY A 272 5.01 8.67 -8.36
CA GLY A 272 3.74 8.53 -7.64
C GLY A 272 3.47 9.61 -6.59
N ASN A 273 2.37 9.44 -5.90
CA ASN A 273 1.94 10.29 -4.80
C ASN A 273 2.76 10.10 -3.51
N ARG A 274 2.48 10.95 -2.53
CA ARG A 274 3.10 10.86 -1.21
C ARG A 274 2.83 9.52 -0.54
N ASP A 275 1.59 9.02 -0.62
CA ASP A 275 1.14 7.78 0.00
C ASP A 275 -0.13 7.22 -0.67
N LEU A 276 -0.63 6.09 -0.15
CA LEU A 276 -1.77 5.37 -0.70
C LEU A 276 -3.09 6.16 -0.58
N LEU A 277 -3.25 7.00 0.45
CA LEU A 277 -4.46 7.82 0.61
C LEU A 277 -4.52 8.94 -0.43
N ASP A 278 -3.38 9.52 -0.80
CA ASP A 278 -3.31 10.47 -1.92
C ASP A 278 -3.61 9.79 -3.25
N GLU A 279 -3.15 8.56 -3.43
CA GLU A 279 -3.40 7.77 -4.64
C GLU A 279 -4.88 7.41 -4.80
N LEU A 280 -5.59 7.13 -3.70
CA LEU A 280 -7.04 6.93 -3.70
C LEU A 280 -7.79 8.19 -4.18
N ARG A 281 -7.35 9.38 -3.75
CA ARG A 281 -7.94 10.66 -4.20
C ARG A 281 -7.67 10.93 -5.68
N GLU A 282 -6.50 10.57 -6.18
CA GLU A 282 -6.19 10.63 -7.61
C GLU A 282 -7.14 9.70 -8.40
N GLY A 283 -7.38 8.49 -7.89
CA GLY A 283 -8.34 7.55 -8.47
C GLY A 283 -9.79 8.09 -8.50
N ALA A 284 -10.21 8.76 -7.43
CA ALA A 284 -11.52 9.41 -7.39
C ALA A 284 -11.60 10.56 -8.40
N THR A 285 -10.53 11.35 -8.55
CA THR A 285 -10.45 12.42 -9.56
C THR A 285 -10.53 11.86 -10.98
N ALA A 286 -10.01 10.64 -11.21
CA ALA A 286 -10.11 9.92 -12.48
C ALA A 286 -11.49 9.26 -12.71
N GLY A 287 -12.48 9.49 -11.84
CA GLY A 287 -13.87 9.09 -12.03
C GLY A 287 -14.24 7.72 -11.48
N VAL A 288 -13.39 7.09 -10.65
CA VAL A 288 -13.73 5.83 -9.98
C VAL A 288 -14.53 6.09 -8.72
N ASP A 289 -15.57 5.31 -8.50
CA ASP A 289 -16.40 5.47 -7.31
C ASP A 289 -15.67 5.02 -6.01
N GLY A 290 -16.09 5.59 -4.89
CA GLY A 290 -15.45 5.32 -3.60
C GLY A 290 -15.48 3.85 -3.17
N PRO A 291 -16.60 3.13 -3.27
CA PRO A 291 -16.66 1.71 -2.96
C PRO A 291 -15.68 0.85 -3.76
N ASP A 292 -15.50 1.09 -5.06
CA ASP A 292 -14.55 0.36 -5.89
C ASP A 292 -13.10 0.72 -5.52
N LEU A 293 -12.80 1.99 -5.22
CA LEU A 293 -11.49 2.39 -4.71
C LEU A 293 -11.13 1.70 -3.40
N VAL A 294 -12.09 1.55 -2.48
CA VAL A 294 -11.86 0.77 -1.24
C VAL A 294 -11.55 -0.68 -1.57
N ARG A 295 -12.27 -1.30 -2.50
CA ARG A 295 -12.01 -2.67 -2.92
C ARG A 295 -10.65 -2.82 -3.59
N MET A 296 -10.24 -1.86 -4.41
CA MET A 296 -8.93 -1.82 -5.09
C MET A 296 -7.74 -1.80 -4.13
N VAL A 297 -7.92 -1.32 -2.90
CA VAL A 297 -6.87 -1.33 -1.86
C VAL A 297 -7.16 -2.34 -0.74
N THR A 298 -8.14 -3.19 -0.89
CA THR A 298 -8.50 -4.22 0.08
C THR A 298 -8.76 -5.56 -0.61
N SER A 299 -10.02 -5.90 -0.86
CA SER A 299 -10.41 -7.23 -1.34
C SER A 299 -9.91 -7.53 -2.75
N TRP A 300 -10.01 -6.59 -3.69
CA TRP A 300 -9.51 -6.82 -5.05
C TRP A 300 -7.98 -6.88 -5.10
N ALA A 301 -7.28 -6.03 -4.33
CA ALA A 301 -5.82 -6.14 -4.21
C ALA A 301 -5.39 -7.50 -3.64
N ALA A 302 -6.13 -8.03 -2.66
CA ALA A 302 -5.87 -9.35 -2.12
C ALA A 302 -6.10 -10.46 -3.16
N ASP A 303 -7.14 -10.35 -3.99
CA ASP A 303 -7.45 -11.32 -5.05
C ASP A 303 -6.37 -11.28 -6.14
N VAL A 304 -6.01 -10.10 -6.66
CA VAL A 304 -4.94 -9.89 -7.66
C VAL A 304 -3.60 -10.45 -7.17
N LEU A 305 -3.23 -10.15 -5.93
CA LEU A 305 -1.98 -10.62 -5.33
C LEU A 305 -2.07 -12.03 -4.72
N ARG A 306 -3.23 -12.69 -4.86
CA ARG A 306 -3.48 -14.07 -4.35
C ARG A 306 -3.17 -14.22 -2.86
N LEU A 307 -3.66 -13.27 -2.07
CA LEU A 307 -3.51 -13.21 -0.61
C LEU A 307 -4.82 -13.65 0.09
N PRO A 308 -5.09 -14.93 0.24
CA PRO A 308 -6.39 -15.42 0.73
C PRO A 308 -6.68 -15.00 2.18
N ASP A 309 -5.67 -14.59 2.91
CA ASP A 309 -5.74 -14.20 4.32
C ASP A 309 -5.69 -12.67 4.54
N ALA A 310 -5.81 -11.85 3.48
CA ALA A 310 -5.74 -10.40 3.56
C ALA A 310 -6.95 -9.70 2.91
N GLY A 311 -7.07 -8.40 3.09
CA GLY A 311 -8.02 -7.52 2.40
C GLY A 311 -9.49 -7.68 2.80
N ARG A 312 -9.82 -8.52 3.78
CA ARG A 312 -11.19 -8.74 4.27
C ARG A 312 -11.21 -8.95 5.77
N VAL A 313 -12.15 -8.29 6.46
CA VAL A 313 -12.46 -8.57 7.86
C VAL A 313 -13.44 -9.73 7.89
N ARG A 314 -12.97 -10.92 8.26
CA ARG A 314 -13.80 -12.13 8.41
C ARG A 314 -13.25 -13.03 9.52
N ILE A 315 -14.10 -13.85 10.10
CA ILE A 315 -13.72 -14.80 11.15
C ILE A 315 -12.57 -15.70 10.64
N GLY A 316 -11.55 -15.88 11.47
CA GLY A 316 -10.36 -16.65 11.15
C GLY A 316 -9.28 -15.91 10.35
N ALA A 317 -9.57 -14.76 9.73
CA ALA A 317 -8.58 -13.95 9.07
C ALA A 317 -7.60 -13.30 10.06
N PRO A 318 -6.37 -12.95 9.67
CA PRO A 318 -5.51 -12.10 10.48
C PRO A 318 -6.22 -10.80 10.90
N ALA A 319 -6.00 -10.37 12.12
CA ALA A 319 -6.52 -9.11 12.62
C ALA A 319 -5.65 -7.94 12.12
N ASP A 320 -5.80 -7.65 10.83
CA ASP A 320 -5.15 -6.55 10.11
C ASP A 320 -6.19 -5.47 9.85
N PHE A 321 -6.05 -4.31 10.51
CA PHE A 321 -7.05 -3.24 10.48
C PHE A 321 -6.41 -1.87 10.24
N ALA A 322 -7.10 -1.04 9.47
CA ALA A 322 -6.95 0.41 9.45
C ALA A 322 -8.20 1.04 10.09
N VAL A 323 -8.01 1.78 11.17
CA VAL A 323 -9.09 2.50 11.87
C VAL A 323 -9.01 3.96 11.48
N ILE A 324 -10.11 4.54 11.00
CA ILE A 324 -10.21 5.93 10.55
C ILE A 324 -11.40 6.65 11.21
N PRO A 325 -11.39 7.98 11.26
CA PRO A 325 -12.54 8.75 11.75
C PRO A 325 -13.79 8.52 10.89
N ALA A 326 -14.97 8.56 11.50
CA ALA A 326 -16.25 8.48 10.80
C ALA A 326 -16.71 9.88 10.32
N THR A 327 -15.95 10.48 9.41
CA THR A 327 -16.25 11.83 8.87
C THR A 327 -17.40 11.84 7.87
N SER A 328 -17.92 10.67 7.50
CA SER A 328 -19.00 10.50 6.54
C SER A 328 -19.87 9.29 6.89
N THR A 329 -21.10 9.28 6.36
CA THR A 329 -22.00 8.11 6.43
C THR A 329 -21.52 6.95 5.58
N SER A 330 -20.68 7.19 4.57
CA SER A 330 -20.03 6.16 3.76
C SER A 330 -18.60 5.93 4.24
N ALA A 331 -18.23 4.67 4.49
CA ALA A 331 -16.84 4.29 4.82
C ALA A 331 -15.86 4.68 3.69
N ALA A 332 -16.29 4.57 2.44
CA ALA A 332 -15.50 4.96 1.28
C ALA A 332 -15.26 6.48 1.24
N ALA A 333 -16.31 7.28 1.45
CA ALA A 333 -16.16 8.74 1.48
C ALA A 333 -15.28 9.19 2.66
N ALA A 334 -15.40 8.55 3.84
CA ALA A 334 -14.54 8.82 4.97
C ALA A 334 -13.06 8.49 4.68
N LEU A 335 -12.79 7.37 3.98
CA LEU A 335 -11.43 7.00 3.59
C LEU A 335 -10.83 8.00 2.59
N LEU A 336 -11.61 8.48 1.61
CA LEU A 336 -11.16 9.47 0.63
C LEU A 336 -10.87 10.84 1.26
N GLN A 337 -11.55 11.19 2.35
CA GLN A 337 -11.29 12.41 3.13
C GLN A 337 -10.10 12.24 4.09
N CYS A 338 -9.78 11.00 4.47
CA CYS A 338 -8.76 10.69 5.45
C CYS A 338 -7.35 11.06 4.93
N ARG A 339 -6.57 11.73 5.75
CA ARG A 339 -5.13 11.93 5.57
C ARG A 339 -4.39 11.01 6.53
N ARG A 340 -3.10 10.76 6.31
CA ARG A 340 -2.34 9.89 7.20
C ARG A 340 -2.25 10.42 8.66
N ALA A 341 -2.36 11.74 8.84
CA ALA A 341 -2.50 12.34 10.17
C ALA A 341 -3.82 11.97 10.87
N ASP A 342 -4.86 11.62 10.11
CA ASP A 342 -6.18 11.29 10.62
C ASP A 342 -6.33 9.79 10.92
N VAL A 343 -5.43 8.93 10.43
CA VAL A 343 -5.47 7.49 10.69
C VAL A 343 -5.43 7.24 12.19
N ALA A 344 -6.56 6.78 12.73
CA ALA A 344 -6.73 6.63 14.17
C ALA A 344 -5.95 5.43 14.73
N MET A 345 -5.78 4.35 13.96
CA MET A 345 -4.95 3.20 14.36
C MET A 345 -4.64 2.28 13.18
N VAL A 346 -3.46 1.68 13.19
CA VAL A 346 -3.12 0.55 12.33
C VAL A 346 -2.76 -0.65 13.19
N VAL A 347 -3.47 -1.75 12.97
CA VAL A 347 -3.26 -3.03 13.65
C VAL A 347 -2.81 -4.05 12.63
N ARG A 348 -1.73 -4.79 12.92
CA ARG A 348 -1.22 -5.87 12.08
C ARG A 348 -1.12 -7.17 12.89
N ARG A 349 -1.82 -8.20 12.44
CA ARG A 349 -1.95 -9.50 13.16
C ARG A 349 -2.28 -9.31 14.64
N GLY A 350 -3.23 -8.40 14.90
CA GLY A 350 -3.67 -8.07 16.25
C GLY A 350 -2.68 -7.24 17.07
N THR A 351 -1.58 -6.78 16.50
CA THR A 351 -0.61 -5.89 17.16
C THR A 351 -0.83 -4.47 16.68
N PRO A 352 -1.17 -3.51 17.56
CA PRO A 352 -1.22 -2.09 17.19
C PRO A 352 0.20 -1.58 16.93
N LEU A 353 0.41 -0.91 15.80
CA LEU A 353 1.72 -0.40 15.37
C LEU A 353 1.83 1.11 15.53
N VAL A 354 0.78 1.83 15.18
CA VAL A 354 0.63 3.28 15.32
C VAL A 354 -0.83 3.58 15.63
N GLY A 355 -1.11 4.61 16.44
CA GLY A 355 -2.48 4.98 16.75
C GLY A 355 -2.62 6.28 17.51
N ASP A 356 -3.86 6.71 17.64
CA ASP A 356 -4.28 7.87 18.42
C ASP A 356 -4.00 7.65 19.91
N PRO A 357 -3.49 8.67 20.66
CA PRO A 357 -3.38 8.60 22.12
C PRO A 357 -4.68 8.20 22.84
N ALA A 358 -5.84 8.59 22.32
CA ALA A 358 -7.14 8.20 22.88
C ALA A 358 -7.36 6.67 22.85
N LEU A 359 -6.65 5.94 21.98
CA LEU A 359 -6.71 4.49 21.88
C LEU A 359 -5.51 3.78 22.54
N ALA A 360 -4.83 4.44 23.49
CA ALA A 360 -3.66 3.91 24.22
C ALA A 360 -3.96 2.57 24.92
N SER A 361 -5.19 2.36 25.35
CA SER A 361 -5.64 1.10 25.98
C SER A 361 -5.45 -0.13 25.09
N VAL A 362 -5.55 0.01 23.74
CA VAL A 362 -5.31 -1.09 22.80
C VAL A 362 -3.84 -1.56 22.86
N PHE A 363 -2.90 -0.62 22.97
CA PHE A 363 -1.47 -0.96 23.09
C PHE A 363 -1.19 -1.64 24.43
N SER A 364 -1.77 -1.13 25.51
CA SER A 364 -1.61 -1.73 26.86
C SER A 364 -2.21 -3.14 26.88
N ALA A 365 -3.42 -3.34 26.35
CA ALA A 365 -4.09 -4.63 26.23
C ALA A 365 -3.26 -5.66 25.43
N ARG A 366 -2.41 -5.20 24.52
CA ARG A 366 -1.53 -6.04 23.71
C ARG A 366 -0.09 -6.10 24.20
N CYS A 367 0.20 -5.52 25.38
CA CYS A 367 1.55 -5.42 25.95
C CYS A 367 2.56 -4.79 24.97
N VAL A 368 2.13 -3.80 24.19
CA VAL A 368 2.96 -3.08 23.24
C VAL A 368 3.48 -1.79 23.86
N HIS A 369 4.77 -1.71 24.06
CA HIS A 369 5.42 -0.45 24.47
C HIS A 369 5.35 0.55 23.32
N VAL A 370 4.97 1.79 23.65
CA VAL A 370 4.82 2.89 22.71
C VAL A 370 5.65 4.10 23.06
N ARG A 371 5.92 4.92 22.07
CA ARG A 371 6.50 6.26 22.21
C ARG A 371 5.72 7.23 21.33
N PRO A 372 5.57 8.49 21.75
CA PRO A 372 4.91 9.50 20.95
C PRO A 372 5.80 9.94 19.79
N ILE A 373 5.16 10.19 18.67
CA ILE A 373 5.72 10.80 17.45
C ILE A 373 4.75 11.87 16.94
N ASP A 374 5.26 12.79 16.15
CA ASP A 374 4.45 13.71 15.39
C ASP A 374 4.31 13.17 13.96
N VAL A 375 3.09 13.12 13.46
CA VAL A 375 2.76 12.79 12.08
C VAL A 375 1.98 13.95 11.48
N ASP A 376 2.61 14.72 10.61
CA ASP A 376 2.02 15.91 9.96
C ASP A 376 1.37 16.91 10.96
N GLY A 377 2.01 17.14 12.10
CA GLY A 377 1.54 18.05 13.14
C GLY A 377 0.61 17.41 14.17
N VAL A 378 0.30 16.12 14.04
CA VAL A 378 -0.59 15.41 14.98
C VAL A 378 0.18 14.37 15.78
N CYS A 379 0.01 14.39 17.12
CA CYS A 379 0.63 13.41 18.01
C CYS A 379 0.02 12.02 17.76
N ARG A 380 0.88 11.01 17.59
CA ARG A 380 0.52 9.60 17.49
C ARG A 380 1.38 8.77 18.42
N LEU A 381 0.82 7.69 18.94
CA LEU A 381 1.58 6.64 19.63
C LEU A 381 2.08 5.63 18.62
N MET A 382 3.36 5.33 18.62
CA MET A 382 3.94 4.30 17.75
C MET A 382 4.67 3.26 18.58
N GLN A 383 4.63 2.01 18.13
CA GLN A 383 5.39 0.92 18.73
C GLN A 383 6.85 1.31 18.93
N ALA A 384 7.36 1.18 20.16
CA ALA A 384 8.68 1.66 20.53
C ALA A 384 9.83 1.06 19.70
N ALA A 385 9.65 -0.16 19.18
CA ALA A 385 10.62 -0.78 18.28
C ALA A 385 10.74 -0.03 16.95
N LEU A 386 9.61 0.44 16.38
CA LEU A 386 9.60 1.24 15.16
C LEU A 386 10.22 2.62 15.42
N VAL A 387 9.90 3.25 16.56
CA VAL A 387 10.50 4.55 16.93
C VAL A 387 12.01 4.45 17.05
N ARG A 388 12.52 3.42 17.76
CA ARG A 388 13.98 3.17 17.81
C ARG A 388 14.61 2.94 16.44
N ARG A 389 13.85 2.36 15.50
CA ARG A 389 14.35 2.18 14.14
C ARG A 389 14.36 3.51 13.37
N ILE A 390 13.36 4.39 13.56
CA ILE A 390 13.35 5.77 13.03
C ILE A 390 14.57 6.55 13.57
N GLU A 391 14.85 6.47 14.85
CA GLU A 391 16.00 7.16 15.48
C GLU A 391 17.35 6.78 14.89
N ARG A 392 17.46 5.55 14.38
CA ARG A 392 18.71 5.03 13.77
C ARG A 392 18.77 5.24 12.28
N CYS A 393 17.70 5.71 11.64
CA CYS A 393 17.69 6.00 10.22
C CYS A 393 18.51 7.24 9.90
N THR A 394 19.29 7.16 8.83
CA THR A 394 20.05 8.29 8.30
C THR A 394 19.20 9.23 7.44
N ILE A 395 17.99 8.81 7.10
CA ILE A 395 17.01 9.57 6.33
C ILE A 395 15.67 9.60 7.08
N HIS A 396 14.83 10.58 6.75
CA HIS A 396 13.58 10.81 7.46
C HIS A 396 12.37 10.64 6.53
N GLU A 397 11.28 10.12 7.09
CA GLU A 397 9.97 10.17 6.44
C GLU A 397 9.44 11.61 6.52
N PRO A 398 9.12 12.28 5.39
CA PRO A 398 8.62 13.64 5.41
C PRO A 398 7.37 13.79 6.28
N GLY A 399 7.33 14.80 7.15
CA GLY A 399 6.23 15.07 8.08
C GLY A 399 6.22 14.16 9.33
N VAL A 400 7.23 13.29 9.53
CA VAL A 400 7.40 12.54 10.77
C VAL A 400 8.50 13.18 11.62
N ARG A 401 8.19 13.45 12.88
CA ARG A 401 9.14 14.00 13.86
C ARG A 401 9.10 13.20 15.16
N LEU A 402 10.24 12.99 15.75
CA LEU A 402 10.34 12.40 17.09
C LEU A 402 9.98 13.46 18.13
N LEU A 403 9.15 13.09 19.11
CA LEU A 403 8.80 13.95 20.23
C LEU A 403 9.68 13.60 21.43
N SER A 404 10.23 14.63 22.11
CA SER A 404 10.99 14.44 23.35
C SER A 404 10.07 13.97 24.49
N SER A 405 10.59 13.13 25.38
CA SER A 405 9.85 12.59 26.54
C SER A 405 9.31 13.66 27.50
N GLU A 406 9.87 14.86 27.49
CA GLU A 406 9.42 15.97 28.31
C GLU A 406 8.12 16.61 27.85
N ARG A 407 7.87 16.66 26.51
CA ARG A 407 6.60 17.16 25.97
C ARG A 407 5.44 16.17 26.11
N SER A 408 5.72 14.88 26.35
CA SER A 408 4.70 13.86 26.54
C SER A 408 3.98 13.94 27.89
N ARG A 409 4.58 14.49 28.93
CA ARG A 409 3.94 14.64 30.25
C ARG A 409 2.89 15.75 30.31
N GLY A 410 3.03 16.81 29.50
CA GLY A 410 2.07 17.91 29.45
C GLY A 410 0.83 17.66 28.59
N ALA A 411 0.90 16.74 27.60
CA ALA A 411 -0.22 16.43 26.73
C ALA A 411 -1.11 15.27 27.25
N TRP A 412 -0.71 14.61 28.36
CA TRP A 412 -1.42 13.49 28.98
C TRP A 412 -2.19 13.88 30.23
N CYS A 413 -1.97 15.08 30.77
CA CYS A 413 -2.69 15.64 31.91
C CYS A 413 -3.64 16.74 31.43
N GLY A 414 -4.62 16.41 30.61
CA GLY A 414 -5.87 17.15 30.51
C GLY A 414 -6.69 16.78 31.73
N ASP A 415 -6.86 17.73 32.63
CA ASP A 415 -7.54 17.63 33.90
C ASP A 415 -8.90 16.90 33.80
N ALA A 416 -8.92 15.69 34.34
CA ALA A 416 -10.16 15.09 34.84
C ALA A 416 -10.25 15.46 36.36
N SER A 417 -10.49 16.74 36.64
CA SER A 417 -10.96 17.20 37.94
C SER A 417 -11.67 18.54 37.78
N THR A 418 -12.95 18.46 37.91
CA THR A 418 -13.95 19.40 38.46
C THR A 418 -15.19 19.48 37.55
N SER A 419 -16.22 18.84 37.86
CA SER A 419 -17.43 19.15 38.64
C SER A 419 -18.53 18.16 38.31
#